data_a0d777ef4c053f64ca707bece2cde4e3
#
_entry.id   a0d777ef4c053f64ca707bece2cde4e3
#
_cell.length_a   1.000
_cell.length_b   1.000
_cell.length_c   1.000
_cell.angle_alpha   90.00
_cell.angle_beta   90.00
_cell.angle_gamma   90.00
#
_symmetry.space_group_name_H-M   'P 1'
#
loop_
_entity.id
_entity.type
_entity.pdbx_description
1 polymer ?
#
loop_
_entity_poly.entity_id
_entity_poly.type
_entity_poly.pdbx_seq_one_letter_code
_entity_poly.pdbx_strand_id
1 'polypeptide(L)'
;KMSDYEPEFDSMLFYLPLAGSAFKKVYYDELEQRAMSKFVPADDLIVPYSATSLDDAEAVIHRLKVSKNDLRKQQVAGFYLDIELGTPGYEENDVEKKERELEGTKKTGYEDVYTLLECHVDLDLEGFEHTDDQGEPSGIKIPYIVTVELATRKVLSIRRNYEIGDPKKSKIDYFVHFKFLPGLGFYG
;
A
#
# COMPACT_ATOMS: atom_id res chain seq x y z
N LYS A 1 20.73 -10.15 -3.02
CA LYS A 1 19.95 -11.15 -3.76
C LYS A 1 18.53 -11.16 -3.16
N MET A 2 17.51 -10.91 -3.98
CA MET A 2 16.09 -10.98 -3.57
C MET A 2 15.72 -12.46 -3.37
N SER A 3 15.79 -12.96 -2.14
CA SER A 3 15.48 -14.38 -1.84
C SER A 3 13.99 -14.70 -2.03
N ASP A 4 13.12 -13.70 -1.89
CA ASP A 4 11.66 -13.88 -1.96
C ASP A 4 11.10 -13.65 -3.38
N TYR A 5 11.97 -13.34 -4.35
CA TYR A 5 11.49 -12.97 -5.70
C TYR A 5 10.77 -14.13 -6.39
N GLU A 6 11.33 -15.32 -6.32
CA GLU A 6 10.82 -16.50 -7.01
C GLU A 6 9.46 -16.96 -6.48
N PRO A 7 9.26 -17.21 -5.18
CA PRO A 7 7.95 -17.60 -4.66
C PRO A 7 6.87 -16.51 -4.83
N GLU A 8 7.23 -15.26 -4.69
CA GLU A 8 6.32 -14.14 -4.93
C GLU A 8 5.96 -13.98 -6.42
N PHE A 9 6.85 -14.37 -7.32
CA PHE A 9 6.61 -14.37 -8.76
C PHE A 9 5.71 -15.53 -9.17
N ASP A 10 5.95 -16.72 -8.64
CA ASP A 10 5.12 -17.90 -8.89
C ASP A 10 3.68 -17.68 -8.41
N SER A 11 3.49 -17.10 -7.22
CA SER A 11 2.18 -16.72 -6.71
C SER A 11 1.46 -15.74 -7.65
N MET A 12 2.18 -14.75 -8.17
CA MET A 12 1.64 -13.79 -9.15
C MET A 12 1.23 -14.47 -10.45
N LEU A 13 2.07 -15.38 -10.99
CA LEU A 13 1.78 -16.10 -12.24
C LEU A 13 0.55 -17.00 -12.11
N PHE A 14 0.34 -17.60 -10.96
CA PHE A 14 -0.87 -18.38 -10.69
C PHE A 14 -2.11 -17.50 -10.58
N TYR A 15 -2.01 -16.36 -9.93
CA TYR A 15 -3.13 -15.45 -9.68
C TYR A 15 -3.54 -14.66 -10.93
N LEU A 16 -2.58 -14.24 -11.75
CA LEU A 16 -2.79 -13.34 -12.89
C LEU A 16 -3.83 -13.84 -13.91
N PRO A 17 -3.83 -15.14 -14.34
CA PRO A 17 -4.86 -15.64 -15.24
C PRO A 17 -6.27 -15.70 -14.64
N LEU A 18 -6.37 -15.83 -13.31
CA LEU A 18 -7.64 -15.93 -12.60
C LEU A 18 -8.28 -14.54 -12.38
N ALA A 19 -7.47 -13.56 -11.98
CA ALA A 19 -7.94 -12.23 -11.65
C ALA A 19 -7.85 -11.22 -12.83
N GLY A 20 -7.14 -11.58 -13.88
CA GLY A 20 -6.88 -10.70 -15.03
C GLY A 20 -5.82 -9.64 -14.78
N SER A 21 -5.53 -9.34 -13.51
CA SER A 21 -4.63 -8.27 -13.09
C SER A 21 -3.90 -8.64 -11.81
N ALA A 22 -2.64 -8.23 -11.71
CA ALA A 22 -1.80 -8.43 -10.52
C ALA A 22 -0.76 -7.32 -10.42
N PHE A 23 -0.23 -7.10 -9.23
CA PHE A 23 0.77 -6.08 -9.00
C PHE A 23 1.99 -6.66 -8.29
N LYS A 24 3.13 -6.00 -8.46
CA LYS A 24 4.31 -6.18 -7.62
C LYS A 24 4.67 -4.85 -6.96
N LYS A 25 4.88 -4.89 -5.65
CA LYS A 25 5.45 -3.79 -4.90
C LYS A 25 6.96 -4.01 -4.76
N VAL A 26 7.76 -3.06 -5.25
CA VAL A 26 9.22 -3.10 -5.19
C VAL A 26 9.70 -1.97 -4.29
N TYR A 27 10.47 -2.30 -3.26
CA TYR A 27 10.99 -1.33 -2.31
C TYR A 27 12.26 -1.84 -1.62
N TYR A 28 13.00 -0.96 -0.99
CA TYR A 28 14.10 -1.33 -0.10
C TYR A 28 13.58 -1.39 1.33
N ASP A 29 13.77 -2.54 1.99
CA ASP A 29 13.41 -2.72 3.39
C ASP A 29 14.61 -2.38 4.26
N GLU A 30 14.50 -1.31 5.05
CA GLU A 30 15.57 -0.83 5.91
C GLU A 30 15.81 -1.74 7.12
N LEU A 31 14.81 -2.46 7.60
CA LEU A 31 14.96 -3.42 8.70
C LEU A 31 15.69 -4.67 8.25
N GLU A 32 15.31 -5.17 7.08
CA GLU A 32 15.92 -6.36 6.47
C GLU A 32 17.19 -6.04 5.66
N GLN A 33 17.51 -4.76 5.45
CA GLN A 33 18.66 -4.26 4.69
C GLN A 33 18.76 -4.88 3.28
N ARG A 34 17.61 -5.03 2.60
CA ARG A 34 17.55 -5.63 1.27
C ARG A 34 16.41 -5.10 0.41
N ALA A 35 16.57 -5.22 -0.92
CA ALA A 35 15.48 -4.97 -1.85
C ALA A 35 14.45 -6.10 -1.77
N MET A 36 13.18 -5.70 -1.70
CA MET A 36 12.00 -6.56 -1.62
C MET A 36 11.18 -6.43 -2.89
N SER A 37 10.57 -7.55 -3.32
CA SER A 37 9.60 -7.57 -4.41
C SER A 37 8.43 -8.46 -3.98
N LYS A 38 7.34 -7.82 -3.53
CA LYS A 38 6.17 -8.51 -2.99
C LYS A 38 5.06 -8.56 -4.03
N PHE A 39 4.39 -9.70 -4.11
CA PHE A 39 3.16 -9.84 -4.87
C PHE A 39 2.03 -9.11 -4.14
N VAL A 40 1.22 -8.37 -4.90
CA VAL A 40 0.03 -7.67 -4.40
C VAL A 40 -1.15 -8.08 -5.28
N PRO A 41 -2.16 -8.77 -4.70
CA PRO A 41 -3.39 -9.10 -5.40
C PRO A 41 -4.13 -7.84 -5.86
N ALA A 42 -4.92 -7.95 -6.93
CA ALA A 42 -5.71 -6.83 -7.45
C ALA A 42 -6.69 -6.27 -6.39
N ASP A 43 -7.22 -7.13 -5.52
CA ASP A 43 -8.16 -6.75 -4.45
C ASP A 43 -7.51 -5.92 -3.33
N ASP A 44 -6.19 -5.97 -3.20
CA ASP A 44 -5.45 -5.22 -2.18
C ASP A 44 -4.86 -3.91 -2.70
N LEU A 45 -5.03 -3.60 -4.00
CA LEU A 45 -4.62 -2.31 -4.57
C LEU A 45 -5.84 -1.54 -5.09
N ILE A 46 -6.14 -0.43 -4.44
CA ILE A 46 -7.31 0.39 -4.72
C ILE A 46 -6.84 1.64 -5.45
N VAL A 47 -7.45 1.92 -6.61
CA VAL A 47 -7.23 3.13 -7.41
C VAL A 47 -8.56 3.82 -7.71
N PRO A 48 -8.58 5.13 -8.01
CA PRO A 48 -9.77 5.83 -8.45
C PRO A 48 -10.35 5.20 -9.72
N TYR A 49 -11.66 5.18 -9.84
CA TYR A 49 -12.36 4.62 -11.02
C TYR A 49 -11.96 5.31 -12.34
N SER A 50 -11.57 6.57 -12.26
CA SER A 50 -11.10 7.36 -13.41
C SER A 50 -9.71 6.99 -13.92
N ALA A 51 -8.91 6.25 -13.11
CA ALA A 51 -7.56 5.89 -13.49
C ALA A 51 -7.54 4.85 -14.62
N THR A 52 -6.65 5.01 -15.58
CA THR A 52 -6.39 4.04 -16.65
C THR A 52 -5.04 3.33 -16.49
N SER A 53 -4.14 3.95 -15.75
CA SER A 53 -2.81 3.42 -15.41
C SER A 53 -2.42 3.84 -13.97
N LEU A 54 -1.32 3.30 -13.46
CA LEU A 54 -0.75 3.74 -12.17
C LEU A 54 -0.18 5.17 -12.25
N ASP A 55 0.21 5.60 -13.45
CA ASP A 55 0.85 6.90 -13.66
C ASP A 55 -0.17 8.05 -13.60
N ASP A 56 -1.40 7.79 -14.07
CA ASP A 56 -2.49 8.78 -14.07
C ASP A 56 -3.40 8.69 -12.84
N ALA A 57 -3.15 7.73 -11.94
CA ALA A 57 -3.92 7.58 -10.72
C ALA A 57 -3.56 8.68 -9.70
N GLU A 58 -4.56 9.52 -9.34
CA GLU A 58 -4.41 10.56 -8.31
C GLU A 58 -4.10 9.98 -6.93
N ALA A 59 -4.51 8.73 -6.69
CA ALA A 59 -4.23 8.01 -5.46
C ALA A 59 -4.06 6.52 -5.76
N VAL A 60 -3.07 5.89 -5.12
CA VAL A 60 -2.89 4.44 -5.11
C VAL A 60 -2.89 4.00 -3.65
N ILE A 61 -3.86 3.18 -3.26
CA ILE A 61 -4.02 2.75 -1.89
C ILE A 61 -3.76 1.24 -1.80
N HIS A 62 -2.76 0.86 -1.03
CA HIS A 62 -2.42 -0.53 -0.76
C HIS A 62 -2.97 -0.94 0.60
N ARG A 63 -3.84 -1.94 0.58
CA ARG A 63 -4.41 -2.55 1.79
C ARG A 63 -3.46 -3.61 2.32
N LEU A 64 -3.02 -3.43 3.55
CA LEU A 64 -2.07 -4.31 4.24
C LEU A 64 -2.74 -4.97 5.45
N LYS A 65 -2.52 -6.27 5.60
CA LYS A 65 -2.89 -7.02 6.80
C LYS A 65 -1.64 -7.22 7.64
N VAL A 66 -1.62 -6.64 8.83
CA VAL A 66 -0.42 -6.63 9.68
C VAL A 66 -0.75 -7.21 11.04
N SER A 67 0.04 -8.19 11.50
CA SER A 67 -0.14 -8.75 12.84
C SER A 67 0.16 -7.70 13.92
N LYS A 68 -0.48 -7.83 15.09
CA LYS A 68 -0.23 -6.97 16.25
C LYS A 68 1.26 -6.90 16.61
N ASN A 69 1.95 -8.04 16.53
CA ASN A 69 3.37 -8.13 16.85
C ASN A 69 4.24 -7.38 15.82
N ASP A 70 3.95 -7.52 14.52
CA ASP A 70 4.72 -6.86 13.47
C ASP A 70 4.44 -5.36 13.44
N LEU A 71 3.20 -4.96 13.71
CA LEU A 71 2.88 -3.55 13.91
C LEU A 71 3.70 -2.97 15.09
N ARG A 72 3.79 -3.69 16.21
CA ARG A 72 4.57 -3.25 17.36
C ARG A 72 6.07 -3.15 17.07
N LYS A 73 6.64 -4.09 16.31
CA LYS A 73 8.02 -4.00 15.83
C LYS A 73 8.26 -2.73 15.01
N GLN A 74 7.34 -2.39 14.12
CA GLN A 74 7.41 -1.20 13.28
C GLN A 74 7.31 0.10 14.11
N GLN A 75 6.48 0.11 15.15
CA GLN A 75 6.38 1.23 16.10
C GLN A 75 7.70 1.40 16.90
N VAL A 76 8.23 0.31 17.45
CA VAL A 76 9.51 0.32 18.20
C VAL A 76 10.67 0.74 17.30
N ALA A 77 10.68 0.35 16.04
CA ALA A 77 11.67 0.78 15.07
C ALA A 77 11.53 2.25 14.63
N GLY A 78 10.46 2.94 15.07
CA GLY A 78 10.20 4.34 14.71
C GLY A 78 9.64 4.54 13.29
N PHE A 79 9.26 3.44 12.62
CA PHE A 79 8.65 3.49 11.29
C PHE A 79 7.20 3.97 11.35
N TYR A 80 6.47 3.55 12.37
CA TYR A 80 5.13 4.02 12.72
C TYR A 80 5.13 4.77 14.05
N LEU A 81 4.21 5.71 14.18
CA LEU A 81 3.97 6.41 15.46
C LEU A 81 3.57 5.41 16.55
N ASP A 82 4.16 5.55 17.73
CA ASP A 82 3.82 4.73 18.91
C ASP A 82 2.53 5.24 19.54
N ILE A 83 1.41 4.92 18.90
CA ILE A 83 0.07 5.26 19.36
C ILE A 83 -0.70 3.99 19.67
N GLU A 84 -1.53 4.05 20.71
CA GLU A 84 -2.40 2.95 21.06
C GLU A 84 -3.51 2.82 20.03
N LEU A 85 -3.57 1.66 19.39
CA LEU A 85 -4.66 1.23 18.53
C LEU A 85 -5.59 0.35 19.35
N GLY A 86 -6.88 0.46 19.11
CA GLY A 86 -7.89 -0.38 19.76
C GLY A 86 -7.66 -1.88 19.53
N THR A 87 -8.63 -2.70 19.88
CA THR A 87 -8.58 -4.14 19.59
C THR A 87 -8.50 -4.34 18.08
N PRO A 88 -7.59 -5.21 17.59
CA PRO A 88 -7.52 -5.52 16.17
C PRO A 88 -8.89 -5.99 15.67
N GLY A 89 -9.38 -5.38 14.62
CA GLY A 89 -10.65 -5.73 13.98
C GLY A 89 -10.38 -6.02 12.52
N TYR A 90 -10.54 -7.26 12.11
CA TYR A 90 -10.52 -7.64 10.72
C TYR A 90 -11.96 -7.73 10.20
N GLU A 91 -12.31 -6.89 9.23
CA GLU A 91 -13.53 -7.05 8.45
C GLU A 91 -13.21 -7.88 7.20
N GLU A 92 -13.76 -9.10 7.14
CA GLU A 92 -13.69 -9.94 5.96
C GLU A 92 -14.42 -9.24 4.81
N ASN A 93 -13.85 -9.28 3.63
CA ASN A 93 -14.59 -8.91 2.42
C ASN A 93 -15.59 -10.01 2.05
N ASP A 94 -16.53 -9.71 1.14
CA ASP A 94 -17.59 -10.64 0.75
C ASP A 94 -17.05 -11.94 0.10
N VAL A 95 -15.87 -11.88 -0.53
CA VAL A 95 -15.22 -13.05 -1.15
C VAL A 95 -14.65 -13.97 -0.07
N GLU A 96 -13.87 -13.41 0.85
CA GLU A 96 -13.27 -14.15 1.97
C GLU A 96 -14.35 -14.79 2.86
N LYS A 97 -15.46 -14.08 3.06
CA LYS A 97 -16.62 -14.60 3.79
C LYS A 97 -17.25 -15.81 3.10
N LYS A 98 -17.43 -15.74 1.76
CA LYS A 98 -17.95 -16.86 0.97
C LYS A 98 -16.98 -18.04 0.93
N GLU A 99 -15.69 -17.79 0.76
CA GLU A 99 -14.67 -18.85 0.77
C GLU A 99 -14.69 -19.59 2.11
N ARG A 100 -14.70 -18.87 3.22
CA ARG A 100 -14.79 -19.44 4.56
C ARG A 100 -16.07 -20.25 4.79
N GLU A 101 -17.21 -19.76 4.29
CA GLU A 101 -18.49 -20.48 4.37
C GLU A 101 -18.45 -21.78 3.56
N LEU A 102 -17.80 -21.78 2.40
CA LEU A 102 -17.62 -22.96 1.55
C LEU A 102 -16.68 -24.00 2.19
N GLU A 103 -15.62 -23.53 2.84
CA GLU A 103 -14.65 -24.39 3.54
C GLU A 103 -15.15 -24.89 4.89
N GLY A 104 -16.26 -24.36 5.42
CA GLY A 104 -16.81 -24.73 6.71
C GLY A 104 -15.91 -24.39 7.89
N THR A 105 -14.94 -23.48 7.70
CA THR A 105 -13.99 -23.07 8.72
C THR A 105 -14.58 -22.02 9.65
N LYS A 106 -14.28 -22.10 10.95
CA LYS A 106 -14.66 -21.07 11.92
C LYS A 106 -13.61 -19.95 11.91
N LYS A 107 -14.06 -18.72 12.21
CA LYS A 107 -13.19 -17.56 12.41
C LYS A 107 -12.20 -17.86 13.55
N THR A 108 -11.01 -18.34 13.21
CA THR A 108 -9.94 -18.65 14.16
C THR A 108 -8.66 -17.97 13.69
N GLY A 109 -8.12 -17.04 14.48
CA GLY A 109 -6.78 -16.48 14.29
C GLY A 109 -6.68 -15.11 13.62
N TYR A 110 -7.79 -14.48 13.25
CA TYR A 110 -7.77 -13.10 12.71
C TYR A 110 -7.92 -12.01 13.77
N GLU A 111 -8.05 -12.40 15.05
CA GLU A 111 -8.34 -11.46 16.14
C GLU A 111 -7.17 -10.47 16.41
N ASP A 112 -5.96 -10.80 15.97
CA ASP A 112 -4.74 -10.00 16.19
C ASP A 112 -4.19 -9.35 14.92
N VAL A 113 -5.02 -9.12 13.89
CA VAL A 113 -4.61 -8.51 12.64
C VAL A 113 -5.24 -7.12 12.47
N TYR A 114 -4.39 -6.13 12.23
CA TYR A 114 -4.81 -4.78 11.84
C TYR A 114 -4.84 -4.65 10.32
N THR A 115 -5.85 -3.95 9.80
CA THR A 115 -5.88 -3.53 8.40
C THR A 115 -5.34 -2.12 8.28
N LEU A 116 -4.22 -1.98 7.58
CA LEU A 116 -3.60 -0.70 7.28
C LEU A 116 -3.85 -0.32 5.83
N LEU A 117 -4.06 0.96 5.60
CA LEU A 117 -4.13 1.57 4.26
C LEU A 117 -2.87 2.42 4.06
N GLU A 118 -2.02 1.99 3.15
CA GLU A 118 -0.87 2.77 2.70
C GLU A 118 -1.28 3.56 1.46
N CYS A 119 -1.49 4.86 1.63
CA CYS A 119 -2.03 5.76 0.62
C CYS A 119 -0.88 6.53 -0.03
N HIS A 120 -0.62 6.30 -1.31
CA HIS A 120 0.29 7.08 -2.15
C HIS A 120 -0.54 8.17 -2.82
N VAL A 121 -0.40 9.42 -2.37
CA VAL A 121 -1.28 10.54 -2.74
C VAL A 121 -0.48 11.84 -2.79
N ASP A 122 -0.96 12.79 -3.59
CA ASP A 122 -0.42 14.15 -3.60
C ASP A 122 -1.18 15.03 -2.62
N LEU A 123 -0.46 15.63 -1.68
CA LEU A 123 -1.01 16.44 -0.60
C LEU A 123 -0.31 17.80 -0.51
N ASP A 124 -1.07 18.80 -0.09
CA ASP A 124 -0.57 20.09 0.39
C ASP A 124 -0.72 20.09 1.91
N LEU A 125 0.39 19.87 2.62
CA LEU A 125 0.41 19.69 4.07
C LEU A 125 0.98 20.94 4.74
N GLU A 126 0.25 21.52 5.68
CA GLU A 126 0.68 22.66 6.49
C GLU A 126 2.06 22.41 7.14
N GLY A 127 3.02 23.30 6.88
CA GLY A 127 4.40 23.21 7.33
C GLY A 127 5.31 22.31 6.48
N PHE A 128 4.78 21.68 5.43
CA PHE A 128 5.51 20.82 4.49
C PHE A 128 5.10 21.09 3.03
N GLU A 129 4.56 22.26 2.77
CA GLU A 129 4.06 22.68 1.46
C GLU A 129 5.18 22.74 0.42
N HIS A 130 4.78 22.71 -0.84
CA HIS A 130 5.67 23.10 -1.92
C HIS A 130 5.84 24.62 -1.88
N THR A 131 7.08 25.08 -1.85
CA THR A 131 7.42 26.50 -1.92
C THR A 131 7.91 26.87 -3.31
N ASP A 132 7.60 28.09 -3.74
CA ASP A 132 8.13 28.69 -4.96
C ASP A 132 9.60 29.18 -4.78
N ASP A 133 10.16 29.80 -5.82
CA ASP A 133 11.52 30.35 -5.80
C ASP A 133 11.72 31.50 -4.78
N GLN A 134 10.62 32.06 -4.27
CA GLN A 134 10.63 33.14 -3.27
C GLN A 134 10.47 32.58 -1.84
N GLY A 135 10.20 31.27 -1.69
CA GLY A 135 10.00 30.59 -0.43
C GLY A 135 8.55 30.63 0.10
N GLU A 136 7.61 31.12 -0.73
CA GLU A 136 6.19 31.18 -0.37
C GLU A 136 5.46 29.90 -0.78
N PRO A 137 4.43 29.46 -0.01
CA PRO A 137 3.63 28.30 -0.35
C PRO A 137 2.96 28.46 -1.73
N SER A 138 3.20 27.51 -2.62
CA SER A 138 2.71 27.59 -4.01
C SER A 138 1.31 26.99 -4.20
N GLY A 139 0.78 26.27 -3.21
CA GLY A 139 -0.48 25.50 -3.29
C GLY A 139 -0.41 24.26 -4.19
N ILE A 140 0.78 23.89 -4.65
CA ILE A 140 1.00 22.67 -5.43
C ILE A 140 1.04 21.48 -4.47
N LYS A 141 0.22 20.47 -4.74
CA LYS A 141 0.27 19.20 -4.03
C LYS A 141 1.51 18.40 -4.43
N ILE A 142 2.17 17.80 -3.47
CA ILE A 142 3.38 17.01 -3.68
C ILE A 142 3.21 15.58 -3.15
N PRO A 143 3.98 14.60 -3.68
CA PRO A 143 3.78 13.19 -3.36
C PRO A 143 4.11 12.82 -1.91
N TYR A 144 3.18 12.15 -1.24
CA TYR A 144 3.34 11.58 0.10
C TYR A 144 2.86 10.14 0.15
N ILE A 145 3.37 9.41 1.13
CA ILE A 145 2.86 8.11 1.56
C ILE A 145 2.30 8.28 2.97
N VAL A 146 0.99 8.08 3.10
CA VAL A 146 0.28 8.17 4.38
C VAL A 146 -0.22 6.79 4.75
N THR A 147 0.16 6.29 5.92
CA THR A 147 -0.36 5.03 6.44
C THR A 147 -1.38 5.27 7.53
N VAL A 148 -2.56 4.70 7.35
CA VAL A 148 -3.72 4.86 8.24
C VAL A 148 -4.20 3.49 8.69
N GLU A 149 -4.53 3.33 9.98
CA GLU A 149 -5.26 2.15 10.45
C GLU A 149 -6.76 2.31 10.15
N LEU A 150 -7.33 1.29 9.46
CA LEU A 150 -8.67 1.39 8.87
C LEU A 150 -9.79 1.59 9.90
N ALA A 151 -9.80 0.81 10.98
CA ALA A 151 -10.89 0.80 11.95
C ALA A 151 -10.93 2.09 12.80
N THR A 152 -9.77 2.54 13.29
CA THR A 152 -9.67 3.74 14.14
C THR A 152 -9.44 5.02 13.35
N ARG A 153 -9.08 4.91 12.05
CA ARG A 153 -8.69 6.02 11.16
C ARG A 153 -7.52 6.84 11.69
N LYS A 154 -6.68 6.23 12.53
CA LYS A 154 -5.49 6.90 13.07
C LYS A 154 -4.36 6.84 12.04
N VAL A 155 -3.71 7.98 11.85
CA VAL A 155 -2.52 8.08 11.00
C VAL A 155 -1.33 7.51 11.76
N LEU A 156 -0.66 6.52 11.15
CA LEU A 156 0.51 5.85 11.71
C LEU A 156 1.82 6.46 11.20
N SER A 157 1.85 6.90 9.95
CA SER A 157 3.02 7.57 9.37
C SER A 157 2.62 8.49 8.23
N ILE A 158 3.42 9.54 8.04
CA ILE A 158 3.40 10.40 6.85
C ILE A 158 4.85 10.52 6.38
N ARG A 159 5.11 10.15 5.12
CA ARG A 159 6.44 10.18 4.53
C ARG A 159 6.40 10.84 3.17
N ARG A 160 7.46 11.55 2.82
CA ARG A 160 7.64 12.08 1.46
C ARG A 160 7.81 10.93 0.48
N ASN A 161 7.20 11.03 -0.69
CA ASN A 161 7.30 10.06 -1.78
C ASN A 161 8.08 10.62 -2.96
N TYR A 162 9.18 11.32 -2.68
CA TYR A 162 10.10 11.87 -3.65
C TYR A 162 11.51 11.96 -3.05
N GLU A 163 12.53 12.02 -3.89
CA GLU A 163 13.91 12.16 -3.42
C GLU A 163 14.20 13.58 -2.90
N ILE A 164 14.94 13.63 -1.78
CA ILE A 164 15.38 14.91 -1.21
C ILE A 164 16.39 15.52 -2.19
N GLY A 165 16.10 16.73 -2.67
CA GLY A 165 16.93 17.43 -3.64
C GLY A 165 16.44 17.32 -5.09
N ASP A 166 15.40 16.53 -5.37
CA ASP A 166 14.71 16.58 -6.65
C ASP A 166 13.89 17.89 -6.77
N PRO A 167 14.25 18.81 -7.67
CA PRO A 167 13.52 20.08 -7.84
C PRO A 167 12.08 19.88 -8.28
N LYS A 168 11.80 18.78 -9.00
CA LYS A 168 10.48 18.45 -9.53
C LYS A 168 9.62 17.70 -8.52
N LYS A 169 10.23 17.19 -7.43
CA LYS A 169 9.57 16.33 -6.44
C LYS A 169 8.79 15.20 -7.09
N SER A 170 9.44 14.54 -8.05
CA SER A 170 8.84 13.46 -8.84
C SER A 170 8.46 12.29 -7.96
N LYS A 171 7.24 11.77 -8.15
CA LYS A 171 6.73 10.60 -7.42
C LYS A 171 7.64 9.39 -7.64
N ILE A 172 7.98 8.69 -6.55
CA ILE A 172 8.65 7.39 -6.61
C ILE A 172 7.60 6.32 -6.80
N ASP A 173 7.75 5.51 -7.85
CA ASP A 173 6.82 4.42 -8.16
C ASP A 173 7.27 3.13 -7.48
N TYR A 174 6.40 2.60 -6.64
CA TYR A 174 6.63 1.35 -5.92
C TYR A 174 5.91 0.16 -6.55
N PHE A 175 4.90 0.40 -7.39
CA PHE A 175 4.04 -0.65 -7.92
C PHE A 175 4.26 -0.86 -9.41
N VAL A 176 4.35 -2.12 -9.81
CA VAL A 176 4.37 -2.55 -11.21
C VAL A 176 3.10 -3.32 -11.49
N HIS A 177 2.35 -2.91 -12.51
CA HIS A 177 1.10 -3.52 -12.91
C HIS A 177 1.31 -4.57 -14.00
N PHE A 178 0.77 -5.77 -13.78
CA PHE A 178 0.74 -6.86 -14.75
C PHE A 178 -0.70 -7.14 -15.14
N LYS A 179 -0.97 -7.11 -16.45
CA LYS A 179 -2.27 -7.46 -17.04
C LYS A 179 -2.15 -8.76 -17.80
N PHE A 180 -3.08 -9.69 -17.59
CA PHE A 180 -3.12 -10.95 -18.36
C PHE A 180 -3.52 -10.68 -19.81
N LEU A 181 -4.58 -9.90 -20.00
CA LEU A 181 -5.00 -9.37 -21.30
C LEU A 181 -5.27 -7.88 -21.18
N PRO A 182 -4.89 -7.06 -22.18
CA PRO A 182 -5.27 -5.66 -22.20
C PRO A 182 -6.80 -5.53 -22.30
N GLY A 183 -7.41 -4.91 -21.29
CA GLY A 183 -8.85 -4.62 -21.26
C GLY A 183 -9.14 -3.14 -21.44
N LEU A 184 -10.44 -2.78 -21.38
CA LEU A 184 -10.88 -1.39 -21.48
C LEU A 184 -10.74 -0.58 -20.18
N GLY A 185 -10.49 -1.26 -19.05
CA GLY A 185 -10.36 -0.66 -17.72
C GLY A 185 -8.95 -0.75 -17.14
N PHE A 186 -8.81 -0.21 -15.91
CA PHE A 186 -7.55 -0.26 -15.18
C PHE A 186 -7.09 -1.72 -14.95
N TYR A 187 -7.99 -2.58 -14.53
CA TYR A 187 -7.66 -3.98 -14.18
C TYR A 187 -7.65 -4.96 -15.36
N GLY A 188 -7.93 -4.56 -16.56
CA GLY A 188 -7.94 -5.44 -17.74
C GLY A 188 -9.29 -6.06 -18.03
#